data_14ef654990891e99a725e34352c5407b
#
_entry.id   14ef654990891e99a725e34352c5407b
#
_cell.length_a   1.000
_cell.length_b   1.000
_cell.length_c   1.000
_cell.angle_alpha   90.00
_cell.angle_beta   90.00
_cell.angle_gamma   90.00
#
_symmetry.space_group_name_H-M   'P 1'
#
loop_
_entity.id
_entity.type
_entity.pdbx_description
1 polymer ?
#
loop_
_entity_poly.entity_id
_entity_poly.type
_entity_poly.pdbx_seq_one_letter_code
_entity_poly.pdbx_strand_id
1 'polypeptide(L)'
;MTSVGPLGITAETRTVTEGSGQPIVVARFPAATTAVHLHVGSSDPPGALSLAPSDASNAVSGTSDEASLLVAAFNGGFKANAAAGGVEIDGRVVSTLLNGAASAVIDSDGTVHLGIWGHSFPAPGEQVIAVRQNLQLLVEGGAPTAAAANEPIWGAVLGPNPIVARSALGTDAAGDVYFAGSMGTLPIDLANALVSAGATTGMQLDINPFWVTLGIASTPGGTLVGQVPGATHDPSIYLQGWERDFFTVLARPRPGCQLVFPTPAGVAAADPPSIRCGPVHKGLVAP
;
A
#
# COMPACT_ATOMS: atom_id res chain seq x y z
N MET A 1 -14.20 -4.13 -13.67
CA MET A 1 -13.44 -2.95 -13.25
C MET A 1 -13.63 -1.81 -14.22
N THR A 2 -13.85 -0.59 -13.73
CA THR A 2 -14.01 0.62 -14.52
C THR A 2 -12.71 1.41 -14.50
N SER A 3 -12.29 1.99 -15.64
CA SER A 3 -11.07 2.80 -15.72
C SER A 3 -11.20 4.08 -14.88
N VAL A 4 -10.16 4.41 -14.14
CA VAL A 4 -10.05 5.64 -13.35
C VAL A 4 -8.80 6.38 -13.83
N GLY A 5 -8.97 7.36 -14.70
CA GLY A 5 -7.87 8.14 -15.25
C GLY A 5 -7.03 7.44 -16.34
N PRO A 6 -5.95 8.09 -16.81
CA PRO A 6 -5.22 7.67 -18.02
C PRO A 6 -4.17 6.57 -17.79
N LEU A 7 -3.86 6.20 -16.53
CA LEU A 7 -2.75 5.29 -16.19
C LEU A 7 -3.14 3.80 -16.19
N GLY A 8 -4.32 3.46 -16.68
CA GLY A 8 -4.83 2.08 -16.64
C GLY A 8 -5.25 1.64 -15.23
N ILE A 9 -5.36 2.57 -14.30
CA ILE A 9 -5.94 2.32 -12.96
C ILE A 9 -7.40 1.97 -13.15
N THR A 10 -7.83 0.91 -12.48
CA THR A 10 -9.21 0.47 -12.51
C THR A 10 -9.75 0.29 -11.10
N ALA A 11 -11.01 0.60 -10.89
CA ALA A 11 -11.70 0.33 -9.65
C ALA A 11 -13.08 -0.28 -9.91
N GLU A 12 -13.54 -1.09 -8.98
CA GLU A 12 -14.88 -1.64 -9.00
C GLU A 12 -15.42 -1.80 -7.59
N THR A 13 -16.74 -1.78 -7.47
CA THR A 13 -17.42 -2.11 -6.23
C THR A 13 -18.05 -3.49 -6.38
N ARG A 14 -17.75 -4.41 -5.48
CA ARG A 14 -18.28 -5.76 -5.42
C ARG A 14 -19.28 -5.87 -4.30
N THR A 15 -20.42 -6.45 -4.58
CA THR A 15 -21.41 -6.77 -3.55
C THR A 15 -21.04 -8.11 -2.95
N VAL A 16 -20.94 -8.20 -1.63
CA VAL A 16 -20.77 -9.46 -0.91
C VAL A 16 -22.13 -10.15 -0.86
N THR A 17 -22.20 -11.37 -1.35
CA THR A 17 -23.46 -12.13 -1.50
C THR A 17 -23.83 -12.90 -0.24
N GLU A 18 -22.92 -13.10 0.70
CA GLU A 18 -23.19 -13.85 1.94
C GLU A 18 -23.11 -12.93 3.16
N GLY A 19 -24.24 -12.81 3.84
CA GLY A 19 -24.39 -12.24 5.18
C GLY A 19 -24.10 -10.74 5.31
N SER A 20 -25.06 -9.88 5.13
CA SER A 20 -25.09 -8.44 5.56
C SER A 20 -23.78 -7.61 5.37
N GLY A 21 -22.83 -8.09 4.59
CA GLY A 21 -21.58 -7.38 4.31
C GLY A 21 -21.81 -6.09 3.54
N GLN A 22 -20.97 -5.11 3.80
CA GLN A 22 -20.93 -3.89 3.02
C GLN A 22 -20.17 -4.15 1.69
N PRO A 23 -20.41 -3.34 0.66
CA PRO A 23 -19.67 -3.46 -0.59
C PRO A 23 -18.17 -3.44 -0.38
N ILE A 24 -17.45 -4.29 -1.12
CA ILE A 24 -15.97 -4.27 -1.17
C ILE A 24 -15.55 -3.47 -2.40
N VAL A 25 -14.81 -2.41 -2.20
CA VAL A 25 -14.13 -1.70 -3.29
C VAL A 25 -12.82 -2.41 -3.57
N VAL A 26 -12.55 -2.72 -4.84
CA VAL A 26 -11.26 -3.21 -5.29
C VAL A 26 -10.71 -2.24 -6.32
N ALA A 27 -9.47 -1.78 -6.11
CA ALA A 27 -8.73 -0.97 -7.07
C ALA A 27 -7.46 -1.70 -7.50
N ARG A 28 -7.10 -1.58 -8.79
CA ARG A 28 -5.89 -2.14 -9.38
C ARG A 28 -5.01 -1.00 -9.91
N PHE A 29 -3.75 -1.06 -9.57
CA PHE A 29 -2.71 -0.11 -9.97
C PHE A 29 -1.65 -0.86 -10.78
N PRO A 30 -1.57 -0.63 -12.12
CA PRO A 30 -0.65 -1.36 -12.98
C PRO A 30 0.82 -1.00 -12.69
N ALA A 31 1.68 -1.99 -12.45
CA ALA A 31 3.10 -1.79 -12.19
C ALA A 31 3.83 -1.09 -13.34
N ALA A 32 3.35 -1.26 -14.57
CA ALA A 32 3.92 -0.60 -15.74
C ALA A 32 3.80 0.93 -15.71
N THR A 33 2.81 1.47 -15.01
CA THR A 33 2.49 2.90 -15.00
C THR A 33 2.53 3.53 -13.60
N THR A 34 2.62 2.70 -12.56
CA THR A 34 2.59 3.16 -11.17
C THR A 34 3.74 2.57 -10.37
N ALA A 35 4.10 3.26 -9.29
CA ALA A 35 5.06 2.85 -8.27
C ALA A 35 4.45 3.12 -6.89
N VAL A 36 4.89 2.38 -5.87
CA VAL A 36 4.36 2.51 -4.51
C VAL A 36 5.44 3.03 -3.57
N HIS A 37 5.03 3.86 -2.62
CA HIS A 37 5.86 4.33 -1.53
C HIS A 37 5.14 4.10 -0.19
N LEU A 38 5.89 3.76 0.86
CA LEU A 38 5.38 3.60 2.22
C LEU A 38 5.75 4.82 3.05
N HIS A 39 4.78 5.35 3.75
CA HIS A 39 4.94 6.41 4.74
C HIS A 39 4.74 5.88 6.15
N VAL A 40 5.50 6.40 7.09
CA VAL A 40 5.25 6.17 8.52
C VAL A 40 4.39 7.30 9.09
N GLY A 41 3.54 6.96 10.04
CA GLY A 41 2.71 7.96 10.71
C GLY A 41 3.48 8.77 11.77
N SER A 42 2.87 9.84 12.26
CA SER A 42 3.48 10.66 13.32
C SER A 42 3.52 9.97 14.68
N SER A 43 2.76 8.89 14.88
CA SER A 43 2.70 8.17 16.17
C SER A 43 2.74 6.66 16.06
N ASP A 44 2.53 6.10 14.87
CA ASP A 44 2.58 4.65 14.67
C ASP A 44 3.16 4.31 13.28
N PRO A 45 4.15 3.42 13.21
CA PRO A 45 4.73 2.63 14.30
C PRO A 45 5.54 3.50 15.30
N PRO A 46 5.57 3.15 16.61
CA PRO A 46 6.20 3.96 17.65
C PRO A 46 7.67 4.28 17.41
N GLY A 47 8.40 3.38 16.74
CA GLY A 47 9.79 3.60 16.33
C GLY A 47 9.96 4.78 15.36
N ALA A 48 8.90 5.21 14.67
CA ALA A 48 8.93 6.39 13.82
C ALA A 48 9.21 7.68 14.59
N LEU A 49 8.87 7.74 15.87
CA LEU A 49 9.19 8.87 16.75
C LEU A 49 10.69 9.03 17.00
N SER A 50 11.51 7.99 16.78
CA SER A 50 12.97 8.05 16.85
C SER A 50 13.60 8.53 15.55
N LEU A 51 12.84 8.60 14.47
CA LEU A 51 13.27 9.24 13.23
C LEU A 51 13.27 10.76 13.46
N ALA A 52 14.19 11.47 12.82
CA ALA A 52 14.16 12.94 12.88
C ALA A 52 12.79 13.42 12.36
N PRO A 53 12.26 14.58 12.82
CA PRO A 53 10.98 15.11 12.32
C PRO A 53 10.93 15.29 10.81
N SER A 54 12.09 15.52 10.18
CA SER A 54 12.26 15.50 8.73
C SER A 54 12.07 14.11 8.12
N ASP A 55 12.20 13.05 8.91
CA ASP A 55 12.19 11.66 8.49
C ASP A 55 10.82 10.99 8.72
N ALA A 56 9.96 11.59 9.52
CA ALA A 56 8.60 11.16 9.71
C ALA A 56 7.72 11.73 8.58
N SER A 57 7.75 11.10 7.42
CA SER A 57 6.94 11.50 6.28
C SER A 57 5.46 11.14 6.48
N ASN A 58 4.86 11.66 7.55
CA ASN A 58 3.46 11.44 7.89
C ASN A 58 2.48 12.18 6.96
N ALA A 59 2.99 12.88 5.95
CA ALA A 59 2.20 13.57 4.94
C ALA A 59 2.97 13.65 3.62
N VAL A 60 2.25 13.57 2.52
CA VAL A 60 2.78 13.94 1.21
C VAL A 60 2.88 15.46 1.13
N SER A 61 4.09 16.00 1.11
CA SER A 61 4.28 17.44 0.99
C SER A 61 3.77 17.97 -0.35
N GLY A 62 2.88 18.96 -0.34
CA GLY A 62 2.28 19.53 -1.55
C GLY A 62 3.26 20.17 -2.54
N THR A 63 4.53 20.36 -2.13
CA THR A 63 5.60 20.92 -2.99
C THR A 63 6.60 19.87 -3.46
N SER A 64 6.42 18.59 -3.08
CA SER A 64 7.32 17.50 -3.46
C SER A 64 7.04 16.99 -4.86
N ASP A 65 8.04 16.35 -5.48
CA ASP A 65 7.85 15.58 -6.70
C ASP A 65 6.81 14.48 -6.51
N GLU A 66 6.79 13.86 -5.33
CA GLU A 66 5.81 12.86 -4.96
C GLU A 66 4.37 13.38 -5.08
N ALA A 67 4.08 14.57 -4.53
CA ALA A 67 2.75 15.16 -4.64
C ALA A 67 2.32 15.36 -6.09
N SER A 68 3.25 15.73 -6.96
CA SER A 68 2.98 15.92 -8.39
C SER A 68 2.67 14.63 -9.14
N LEU A 69 3.13 13.49 -8.62
CA LEU A 69 2.95 12.15 -9.17
C LEU A 69 1.85 11.34 -8.48
N LEU A 70 1.33 11.82 -7.35
CA LEU A 70 0.36 11.10 -6.53
C LEU A 70 -0.92 10.80 -7.33
N VAL A 71 -1.29 9.52 -7.39
CA VAL A 71 -2.52 9.05 -8.04
C VAL A 71 -3.45 8.32 -7.09
N ALA A 72 -2.93 7.76 -6.00
CA ALA A 72 -3.75 7.18 -4.95
C ALA A 72 -3.02 7.15 -3.61
N ALA A 73 -3.79 7.04 -2.52
CA ALA A 73 -3.27 6.77 -1.21
C ALA A 73 -4.26 5.90 -0.41
N PHE A 74 -3.75 4.99 0.41
CA PHE A 74 -4.54 4.09 1.23
C PHE A 74 -3.82 3.70 2.52
N ASN A 75 -4.59 3.24 3.50
CA ASN A 75 -4.08 2.90 4.83
C ASN A 75 -3.04 1.77 4.82
N GLY A 76 -2.15 1.79 5.80
CA GLY A 76 -1.23 0.71 6.13
C GLY A 76 -1.87 -0.39 6.99
N GLY A 77 -1.04 -1.11 7.74
CA GLY A 77 -1.45 -2.28 8.51
C GLY A 77 -1.84 -1.97 9.96
N PHE A 78 -1.89 -3.00 10.80
CA PHE A 78 -2.22 -2.90 12.21
C PHE A 78 -1.20 -2.05 12.97
N LYS A 79 -1.64 -1.48 14.10
CA LYS A 79 -0.73 -0.81 15.03
C LYS A 79 0.42 -1.73 15.44
N ALA A 80 1.60 -1.15 15.61
CA ALA A 80 2.78 -1.93 16.02
C ALA A 80 2.56 -2.69 17.34
N ASN A 81 1.76 -2.15 18.27
CA ASN A 81 1.43 -2.81 19.54
C ASN A 81 0.49 -4.02 19.39
N ALA A 82 -0.10 -4.25 18.23
CA ALA A 82 -0.87 -5.47 17.95
C ALA A 82 0.03 -6.71 17.71
N ALA A 83 1.36 -6.53 17.67
CA ALA A 83 2.35 -7.58 17.42
C ALA A 83 2.10 -8.38 16.10
N ALA A 84 1.47 -7.75 15.13
CA ALA A 84 1.07 -8.38 13.87
C ALA A 84 2.19 -8.38 12.81
N GLY A 85 3.32 -7.75 13.09
CA GLY A 85 4.48 -7.63 12.21
C GLY A 85 5.20 -6.30 12.37
N GLY A 86 6.36 -6.18 11.72
CA GLY A 86 7.23 -5.03 11.80
C GLY A 86 7.12 -4.07 10.62
N VAL A 87 7.98 -3.05 10.68
CA VAL A 87 8.13 -2.03 9.63
C VAL A 87 9.61 -1.72 9.46
N GLU A 88 10.06 -1.72 8.23
CA GLU A 88 11.32 -1.14 7.80
C GLU A 88 11.05 -0.07 6.74
N ILE A 89 11.75 1.04 6.81
CA ILE A 89 11.66 2.11 5.83
C ILE A 89 13.04 2.70 5.60
N ASP A 90 13.40 2.91 4.35
CA ASP A 90 14.70 3.45 3.93
C ASP A 90 15.89 2.72 4.57
N GLY A 91 15.79 1.37 4.69
CA GLY A 91 16.80 0.52 5.32
C GLY A 91 16.90 0.66 6.84
N ARG A 92 15.91 1.30 7.49
CA ARG A 92 15.82 1.42 8.95
C ARG A 92 14.67 0.56 9.47
N VAL A 93 15.00 -0.35 10.36
CA VAL A 93 13.99 -1.10 11.09
C VAL A 93 13.32 -0.18 12.12
N VAL A 94 12.11 0.24 11.82
CA VAL A 94 11.27 1.10 12.69
C VAL A 94 10.59 0.26 13.78
N SER A 95 10.13 -0.92 13.40
CA SER A 95 9.69 -1.96 14.36
C SER A 95 10.13 -3.33 13.85
N THR A 96 10.44 -4.23 14.80
CA THR A 96 11.08 -5.53 14.51
C THR A 96 10.32 -6.34 13.49
N LEU A 97 10.99 -6.78 12.43
CA LEU A 97 10.44 -7.70 11.44
C LEU A 97 10.35 -9.12 12.01
N LEU A 98 9.24 -9.78 11.74
CA LEU A 98 8.93 -11.13 12.23
C LEU A 98 9.07 -12.13 11.08
N ASN A 99 9.87 -13.19 11.29
CA ASN A 99 9.91 -14.32 10.37
C ASN A 99 8.55 -15.03 10.34
N GLY A 100 8.12 -15.40 9.15
CA GLY A 100 6.82 -16.03 8.93
C GLY A 100 5.65 -15.05 8.73
N ALA A 101 5.85 -13.74 8.96
CA ALA A 101 4.80 -12.76 8.72
C ALA A 101 4.63 -12.43 7.24
N ALA A 102 3.38 -12.22 6.83
CA ALA A 102 3.08 -11.65 5.52
C ALA A 102 3.69 -10.24 5.40
N SER A 103 4.39 -10.00 4.32
CA SER A 103 5.19 -8.81 4.11
C SER A 103 4.93 -8.20 2.74
N ALA A 104 4.64 -6.90 2.74
CA ALA A 104 4.75 -6.06 1.55
C ALA A 104 6.17 -5.51 1.52
N VAL A 105 6.93 -5.89 0.52
CA VAL A 105 8.31 -5.47 0.27
C VAL A 105 8.31 -4.53 -0.90
N ILE A 106 8.91 -3.35 -0.74
CA ILE A 106 8.97 -2.32 -1.77
C ILE A 106 10.41 -2.16 -2.21
N ASP A 107 10.66 -2.35 -3.48
CA ASP A 107 11.97 -2.23 -4.11
C ASP A 107 12.32 -0.78 -4.43
N SER A 108 13.59 -0.56 -4.79
CA SER A 108 14.14 0.76 -5.11
C SER A 108 13.51 1.47 -6.30
N ASP A 109 12.68 0.79 -7.09
CA ASP A 109 11.90 1.36 -8.20
C ASP A 109 10.40 1.54 -7.87
N GLY A 110 10.01 1.24 -6.61
CA GLY A 110 8.63 1.29 -6.14
C GLY A 110 7.76 0.11 -6.56
N THR A 111 8.37 -0.98 -7.02
CA THR A 111 7.66 -2.26 -7.25
C THR A 111 7.35 -2.91 -5.91
N VAL A 112 6.17 -3.52 -5.80
CA VAL A 112 5.71 -4.21 -4.58
C VAL A 112 5.71 -5.70 -4.79
N HIS A 113 6.32 -6.43 -3.87
CA HIS A 113 6.27 -7.87 -3.77
C HIS A 113 5.57 -8.28 -2.46
N LEU A 114 4.67 -9.25 -2.54
CA LEU A 114 4.05 -9.84 -1.35
C LEU A 114 4.54 -11.27 -1.13
N GLY A 115 4.82 -11.60 0.12
CA GLY A 115 5.26 -12.96 0.48
C GLY A 115 5.49 -13.10 1.98
N ILE A 116 6.23 -14.14 2.35
CA ILE A 116 6.52 -14.47 3.75
C ILE A 116 7.96 -14.10 4.07
N TRP A 117 8.15 -13.22 5.06
CA TRP A 117 9.48 -12.81 5.53
C TRP A 117 10.28 -13.98 6.10
N GLY A 118 11.57 -14.03 5.75
CA GLY A 118 12.45 -15.12 6.12
C GLY A 118 12.25 -16.40 5.30
N HIS A 119 11.31 -16.40 4.32
CA HIS A 119 11.06 -17.50 3.39
C HIS A 119 11.12 -17.01 1.94
N SER A 120 10.26 -16.06 1.58
CA SER A 120 10.25 -15.46 0.23
C SER A 120 11.22 -14.29 0.11
N PHE A 121 11.47 -13.60 1.23
CA PHE A 121 12.27 -12.37 1.32
C PHE A 121 13.25 -12.38 2.49
N PRO A 122 14.34 -11.56 2.45
CA PRO A 122 14.83 -10.91 1.24
C PRO A 122 15.44 -11.91 0.26
N ALA A 123 15.26 -11.69 -1.04
CA ALA A 123 15.98 -12.43 -2.06
C ALA A 123 17.46 -11.98 -2.11
N PRO A 124 18.41 -12.86 -2.51
CA PRO A 124 19.81 -12.48 -2.62
C PRO A 124 20.02 -11.29 -3.57
N GLY A 125 20.57 -10.19 -3.04
CA GLY A 125 20.84 -8.98 -3.83
C GLY A 125 19.64 -8.04 -4.00
N GLU A 126 18.49 -8.33 -3.42
CA GLU A 126 17.31 -7.48 -3.41
C GLU A 126 17.60 -6.15 -2.66
N GLN A 127 17.30 -5.04 -3.32
CA GLN A 127 17.44 -3.70 -2.73
C GLN A 127 16.07 -3.23 -2.24
N VAL A 128 15.76 -3.64 -1.02
CA VAL A 128 14.53 -3.27 -0.34
C VAL A 128 14.63 -1.86 0.20
N ILE A 129 13.63 -1.02 -0.09
CA ILE A 129 13.53 0.33 0.50
C ILE A 129 12.53 0.36 1.66
N ALA A 130 11.51 -0.48 1.64
CA ALA A 130 10.56 -0.57 2.72
C ALA A 130 9.95 -1.97 2.85
N VAL A 131 9.59 -2.32 4.08
CA VAL A 131 8.85 -3.53 4.41
C VAL A 131 7.70 -3.17 5.35
N ARG A 132 6.50 -3.61 5.02
CA ARG A 132 5.34 -3.53 5.92
C ARG A 132 4.76 -4.92 6.14
N GLN A 133 4.85 -5.40 7.36
CA GLN A 133 4.31 -6.70 7.72
C GLN A 133 2.93 -6.60 8.38
N ASN A 134 2.08 -7.59 8.14
CA ASN A 134 0.83 -7.73 8.88
C ASN A 134 0.31 -9.16 8.85
N LEU A 135 0.27 -9.83 10.02
CA LEU A 135 -0.29 -11.17 10.20
C LEU A 135 0.34 -12.21 9.24
N GLN A 136 -0.50 -12.93 8.51
CA GLN A 136 -0.14 -13.97 7.55
C GLN A 136 -0.77 -13.68 6.17
N LEU A 137 -0.42 -14.49 5.15
CA LEU A 137 -1.03 -14.32 3.84
C LEU A 137 -2.52 -14.65 3.88
N LEU A 138 -3.30 -13.77 3.26
CA LEU A 138 -4.73 -13.92 3.05
C LEU A 138 -5.03 -14.67 1.76
N VAL A 139 -4.20 -14.42 0.72
CA VAL A 139 -4.25 -15.06 -0.60
C VAL A 139 -2.87 -15.60 -0.92
N GLU A 140 -2.80 -16.82 -1.43
CA GLU A 140 -1.58 -17.46 -1.90
C GLU A 140 -1.87 -18.30 -3.15
N GLY A 141 -0.99 -18.20 -4.17
CA GLY A 141 -1.14 -18.95 -5.40
C GLY A 141 -2.46 -18.70 -6.16
N GLY A 142 -3.04 -17.51 -6.02
CA GLY A 142 -4.31 -17.15 -6.66
C GLY A 142 -5.55 -17.76 -6.01
N ALA A 143 -5.45 -18.21 -4.75
CA ALA A 143 -6.57 -18.72 -3.98
C ALA A 143 -6.54 -18.15 -2.54
N PRO A 144 -7.71 -17.99 -1.88
CA PRO A 144 -7.75 -17.71 -0.46
C PRO A 144 -7.02 -18.81 0.32
N THR A 145 -6.22 -18.43 1.31
CA THR A 145 -5.58 -19.40 2.22
C THR A 145 -6.63 -20.08 3.10
N ALA A 146 -6.34 -21.29 3.60
CA ALA A 146 -7.21 -21.93 4.57
C ALA A 146 -7.45 -21.07 5.82
N ALA A 147 -6.47 -20.24 6.18
CA ALA A 147 -6.55 -19.27 7.26
C ALA A 147 -7.61 -18.20 7.03
N ALA A 148 -7.90 -17.82 5.79
CA ALA A 148 -8.88 -16.76 5.46
C ALA A 148 -10.30 -17.08 5.98
N ALA A 149 -10.64 -18.37 6.11
CA ALA A 149 -11.92 -18.82 6.67
C ALA A 149 -11.95 -18.82 8.22
N ASN A 150 -10.78 -18.69 8.89
CA ASN A 150 -10.68 -18.67 10.33
C ASN A 150 -10.65 -17.22 10.85
N GLU A 151 -11.80 -16.61 10.94
CA GLU A 151 -11.95 -15.16 11.24
C GLU A 151 -11.19 -14.71 12.48
N PRO A 152 -11.20 -15.42 13.65
CA PRO A 152 -10.59 -14.92 14.88
C PRO A 152 -9.08 -14.62 14.81
N ILE A 153 -8.36 -15.21 13.87
CA ILE A 153 -6.91 -14.97 13.74
C ILE A 153 -6.56 -13.70 12.96
N TRP A 154 -7.56 -13.01 12.42
CA TRP A 154 -7.39 -11.81 11.58
C TRP A 154 -7.58 -10.51 12.35
N GLY A 155 -7.35 -10.54 13.66
CA GLY A 155 -7.39 -9.39 14.55
C GLY A 155 -8.56 -9.41 15.53
N ALA A 156 -8.40 -8.71 16.64
CA ALA A 156 -9.40 -8.64 17.69
C ALA A 156 -10.59 -7.79 17.24
N VAL A 157 -11.76 -8.39 17.20
CA VAL A 157 -13.03 -7.72 16.91
C VAL A 157 -13.67 -7.27 18.24
N LEU A 158 -14.07 -6.01 18.31
CA LEU A 158 -14.78 -5.48 19.47
C LEU A 158 -16.28 -5.81 19.34
N GLY A 159 -16.69 -6.88 20.00
CA GLY A 159 -18.09 -7.31 20.02
C GLY A 159 -18.32 -8.65 19.32
N PRO A 160 -19.56 -9.13 19.26
CA PRO A 160 -19.90 -10.45 18.76
C PRO A 160 -19.99 -10.56 17.21
N ASN A 161 -19.97 -9.41 16.51
CA ASN A 161 -20.11 -9.40 15.06
C ASN A 161 -18.74 -9.49 14.38
N PRO A 162 -18.43 -10.57 13.62
CA PRO A 162 -17.15 -10.71 12.91
C PRO A 162 -17.07 -9.84 11.64
N ILE A 163 -18.21 -9.30 11.19
CA ILE A 163 -18.29 -8.43 10.00
C ILE A 163 -17.91 -7.01 10.43
N VAL A 164 -16.66 -6.64 10.17
CA VAL A 164 -16.08 -5.34 10.54
C VAL A 164 -15.40 -4.71 9.34
N ALA A 165 -15.03 -3.43 9.47
CA ALA A 165 -14.20 -2.78 8.45
C ALA A 165 -12.90 -3.57 8.25
N ARG A 166 -12.51 -3.77 6.99
CA ARG A 166 -11.25 -4.46 6.64
C ARG A 166 -10.69 -3.89 5.36
N SER A 167 -9.36 -3.87 5.28
CA SER A 167 -8.63 -3.61 4.04
C SER A 167 -7.56 -4.66 3.80
N ALA A 168 -7.14 -4.80 2.55
CA ALA A 168 -6.11 -5.73 2.13
C ALA A 168 -5.32 -5.19 0.94
N LEU A 169 -4.10 -5.67 0.81
CA LEU A 169 -3.19 -5.45 -0.30
C LEU A 169 -3.00 -6.76 -1.04
N GLY A 170 -2.98 -6.70 -2.37
CA GLY A 170 -2.69 -7.84 -3.22
C GLY A 170 -1.68 -7.48 -4.30
N THR A 171 -1.02 -8.50 -4.85
CA THR A 171 -0.22 -8.39 -6.07
C THR A 171 -0.50 -9.57 -7.00
N ASP A 172 -0.23 -9.40 -8.29
CA ASP A 172 -0.25 -10.47 -9.28
C ASP A 172 1.15 -10.76 -9.85
N ALA A 173 1.22 -11.69 -10.80
CA ALA A 173 2.47 -12.08 -11.43
C ALA A 173 3.08 -10.97 -12.34
N ALA A 174 2.30 -9.95 -12.72
CA ALA A 174 2.79 -8.80 -13.46
C ALA A 174 3.34 -7.70 -12.53
N GLY A 175 3.21 -7.87 -11.21
CA GLY A 175 3.57 -6.88 -10.20
C GLY A 175 2.51 -5.80 -9.99
N ASP A 176 1.33 -5.95 -10.59
CA ASP A 176 0.24 -5.02 -10.38
C ASP A 176 -0.23 -5.09 -8.92
N VAL A 177 -0.52 -3.93 -8.36
CA VAL A 177 -0.94 -3.78 -6.96
C VAL A 177 -2.45 -3.66 -6.89
N TYR A 178 -3.04 -4.35 -5.93
CA TYR A 178 -4.48 -4.33 -5.65
C TYR A 178 -4.72 -3.85 -4.22
N PHE A 179 -5.64 -2.93 -4.06
CA PHE A 179 -6.25 -2.62 -2.78
C PHE A 179 -7.67 -3.18 -2.75
N ALA A 180 -8.05 -3.79 -1.65
CA ALA A 180 -9.43 -4.12 -1.36
C ALA A 180 -9.85 -3.53 -0.02
N GLY A 181 -11.04 -2.92 0.08
CA GLY A 181 -11.51 -2.31 1.31
C GLY A 181 -13.02 -2.28 1.44
N SER A 182 -13.53 -2.48 2.66
CA SER A 182 -14.94 -2.45 3.01
C SER A 182 -15.12 -1.97 4.45
N MET A 183 -16.26 -1.35 4.72
CA MET A 183 -16.65 -0.96 6.07
C MET A 183 -17.36 -2.08 6.84
N GLY A 184 -17.51 -3.27 6.22
CA GLY A 184 -18.10 -4.43 6.86
C GLY A 184 -17.95 -5.69 6.01
N THR A 185 -16.95 -6.53 6.30
CA THR A 185 -16.66 -7.76 5.55
C THR A 185 -15.96 -8.81 6.41
N LEU A 186 -15.96 -10.05 5.94
CA LEU A 186 -15.16 -11.14 6.50
C LEU A 186 -13.80 -11.23 5.79
N PRO A 187 -12.77 -11.82 6.41
CA PRO A 187 -11.48 -12.02 5.76
C PRO A 187 -11.57 -12.85 4.47
N ILE A 188 -12.41 -13.88 4.47
CA ILE A 188 -12.60 -14.75 3.30
C ILE A 188 -13.22 -14.00 2.12
N ASP A 189 -14.17 -13.08 2.36
CA ASP A 189 -14.79 -12.29 1.30
C ASP A 189 -13.80 -11.30 0.71
N LEU A 190 -12.95 -10.71 1.57
CA LEU A 190 -11.88 -9.81 1.15
C LEU A 190 -10.85 -10.56 0.28
N ALA A 191 -10.47 -11.79 0.68
CA ALA A 191 -9.61 -12.67 -0.11
C ALA A 191 -10.22 -13.01 -1.47
N ASN A 192 -11.50 -13.42 -1.49
CA ASN A 192 -12.22 -13.71 -2.71
C ASN A 192 -12.31 -12.50 -3.65
N ALA A 193 -12.50 -11.30 -3.10
CA ALA A 193 -12.52 -10.07 -3.88
C ALA A 193 -11.18 -9.80 -4.56
N LEU A 194 -10.05 -9.96 -3.85
CA LEU A 194 -8.71 -9.84 -4.42
C LEU A 194 -8.46 -10.86 -5.53
N VAL A 195 -8.73 -12.15 -5.26
CA VAL A 195 -8.54 -13.25 -6.24
C VAL A 195 -9.37 -13.01 -7.50
N SER A 196 -10.64 -12.66 -7.33
CA SER A 196 -11.54 -12.38 -8.46
C SER A 196 -11.13 -11.16 -9.27
N ALA A 197 -10.34 -10.25 -8.69
CA ALA A 197 -9.76 -9.09 -9.38
C ALA A 197 -8.47 -9.43 -10.13
N GLY A 198 -7.82 -10.57 -9.80
CA GLY A 198 -6.61 -11.05 -10.45
C GLY A 198 -5.39 -11.17 -9.52
N ALA A 199 -5.51 -10.81 -8.25
CA ALA A 199 -4.39 -10.94 -7.32
C ALA A 199 -4.05 -12.43 -7.09
N THR A 200 -2.75 -12.74 -7.09
CA THR A 200 -2.22 -14.08 -6.83
C THR A 200 -1.66 -14.23 -5.42
N THR A 201 -1.29 -13.11 -4.79
CA THR A 201 -0.84 -13.04 -3.41
C THR A 201 -1.54 -11.89 -2.72
N GLY A 202 -1.88 -12.04 -1.44
CA GLY A 202 -2.57 -10.98 -0.70
C GLY A 202 -2.37 -11.07 0.80
N MET A 203 -2.41 -9.91 1.45
CA MET A 203 -2.32 -9.77 2.91
C MET A 203 -3.37 -8.78 3.41
N GLN A 204 -3.86 -8.98 4.63
CA GLN A 204 -4.74 -8.02 5.29
C GLN A 204 -3.93 -6.79 5.73
N LEU A 205 -4.54 -5.61 5.66
CA LEU A 205 -3.98 -4.36 6.19
C LEU A 205 -4.62 -4.03 7.54
N ASP A 206 -5.72 -3.29 7.60
CA ASP A 206 -6.34 -2.89 8.87
C ASP A 206 -7.80 -3.37 8.99
N ILE A 207 -8.30 -3.44 10.24
CA ILE A 207 -9.69 -3.80 10.57
C ILE A 207 -10.41 -2.72 11.36
N ASN A 208 -9.77 -1.58 11.60
CA ASN A 208 -10.40 -0.51 12.34
C ASN A 208 -11.15 0.43 11.37
N PRO A 209 -12.45 0.71 11.61
CA PRO A 209 -13.24 1.58 10.74
C PRO A 209 -12.70 3.00 10.61
N PHE A 210 -11.89 3.45 11.57
CA PHE A 210 -11.24 4.76 11.48
C PHE A 210 -10.05 4.78 10.50
N TRP A 211 -9.52 3.62 10.10
CA TRP A 211 -8.31 3.56 9.28
C TRP A 211 -8.56 3.14 7.83
N VAL A 212 -9.59 2.32 7.60
CA VAL A 212 -9.88 1.81 6.24
C VAL A 212 -10.31 2.95 5.32
N THR A 213 -9.40 3.37 4.45
CA THR A 213 -9.68 4.39 3.45
C THR A 213 -8.82 4.22 2.20
N LEU A 214 -9.35 4.64 1.06
CA LEU A 214 -8.66 4.70 -0.23
C LEU A 214 -9.08 5.99 -0.92
N GLY A 215 -8.12 6.79 -1.35
CA GLY A 215 -8.33 7.91 -2.25
C GLY A 215 -7.70 7.66 -3.61
N ILE A 216 -8.39 8.00 -4.70
CA ILE A 216 -7.84 7.95 -6.07
C ILE A 216 -8.03 9.31 -6.72
N ALA A 217 -6.98 9.82 -7.40
CA ALA A 217 -7.03 11.01 -8.21
C ALA A 217 -7.23 10.63 -9.69
N SER A 218 -7.99 11.43 -10.42
CA SER A 218 -8.22 11.23 -11.86
C SER A 218 -7.00 11.54 -12.73
N THR A 219 -6.06 12.30 -12.19
CA THR A 219 -4.78 12.66 -12.84
C THR A 219 -3.68 12.72 -11.79
N PRO A 220 -2.41 12.49 -12.16
CA PRO A 220 -1.29 12.68 -11.23
C PRO A 220 -1.31 14.07 -10.60
N GLY A 221 -1.09 14.15 -9.30
CA GLY A 221 -1.15 15.40 -8.51
C GLY A 221 -2.55 15.99 -8.33
N GLY A 222 -3.58 15.30 -8.78
CA GLY A 222 -4.97 15.73 -8.63
C GLY A 222 -5.53 15.46 -7.23
N THR A 223 -6.77 15.91 -7.01
CA THR A 223 -7.47 15.69 -5.74
C THR A 223 -7.80 14.21 -5.54
N LEU A 224 -7.45 13.68 -4.38
CA LEU A 224 -7.85 12.33 -3.96
C LEU A 224 -9.35 12.30 -3.67
N VAL A 225 -10.07 11.41 -4.33
CA VAL A 225 -11.50 11.17 -4.11
C VAL A 225 -11.67 9.83 -3.39
N GLY A 226 -12.37 9.84 -2.26
CA GLY A 226 -12.64 8.64 -1.46
C GLY A 226 -13.40 7.58 -2.23
N GLN A 227 -12.93 6.33 -2.17
CA GLN A 227 -13.49 5.21 -2.92
C GLN A 227 -14.26 4.23 -2.02
N VAL A 228 -13.91 4.10 -0.74
CA VAL A 228 -14.58 3.16 0.18
C VAL A 228 -15.84 3.82 0.73
N PRO A 229 -17.04 3.32 0.38
CA PRO A 229 -18.29 3.89 0.87
C PRO A 229 -18.38 3.80 2.40
N GLY A 230 -18.69 4.91 3.05
CA GLY A 230 -18.81 4.99 4.51
C GLY A 230 -17.47 5.06 5.25
N ALA A 231 -16.34 5.21 4.57
CA ALA A 231 -15.06 5.47 5.22
C ALA A 231 -15.16 6.70 6.14
N THR A 232 -14.55 6.59 7.32
CA THR A 232 -14.65 7.62 8.36
C THR A 232 -13.89 8.90 8.00
N HIS A 233 -12.78 8.75 7.28
CA HIS A 233 -11.92 9.87 6.92
C HIS A 233 -11.91 10.12 5.41
N ASP A 234 -11.81 11.40 5.06
CA ASP A 234 -11.48 11.83 3.71
C ASP A 234 -9.99 11.55 3.43
N PRO A 235 -9.62 11.04 2.24
CA PRO A 235 -8.23 10.69 1.93
C PRO A 235 -7.26 11.88 1.91
N SER A 236 -7.73 13.11 1.97
CA SER A 236 -6.86 14.30 2.14
C SER A 236 -6.05 14.28 3.44
N ILE A 237 -6.40 13.43 4.40
CA ILE A 237 -5.59 13.20 5.62
C ILE A 237 -4.13 12.88 5.28
N TYR A 238 -3.88 12.16 4.20
CA TYR A 238 -2.53 11.79 3.74
C TYR A 238 -1.71 12.99 3.22
N LEU A 239 -2.38 14.09 2.91
CA LEU A 239 -1.75 15.35 2.50
C LEU A 239 -1.57 16.35 3.65
N GLN A 240 -2.30 16.15 4.74
CA GLN A 240 -2.34 17.08 5.88
C GLN A 240 -1.48 16.63 7.06
N GLY A 241 -1.11 15.34 7.07
CA GLY A 241 -0.39 14.68 8.15
C GLY A 241 -1.27 13.66 8.88
N TRP A 242 -0.78 12.43 8.93
CA TRP A 242 -1.50 11.31 9.49
C TRP A 242 -0.73 10.64 10.62
N GLU A 243 -1.44 10.08 11.58
CA GLU A 243 -0.82 9.44 12.73
C GLU A 243 -0.36 8.00 12.48
N ARG A 244 -0.85 7.38 11.39
CA ARG A 244 -0.62 5.99 11.05
C ARG A 244 0.16 5.85 9.74
N ASP A 245 0.80 4.70 9.57
CA ASP A 245 1.43 4.35 8.30
C ASP A 245 0.40 4.24 7.17
N PHE A 246 0.83 4.59 5.98
CA PHE A 246 0.01 4.54 4.78
C PHE A 246 0.86 4.35 3.52
N PHE A 247 0.21 3.92 2.45
CA PHE A 247 0.84 3.78 1.15
C PHE A 247 0.38 4.88 0.21
N THR A 248 1.31 5.37 -0.61
CA THR A 248 1.01 6.20 -1.76
C THR A 248 1.27 5.44 -3.05
N VAL A 249 0.47 5.71 -4.08
CA VAL A 249 0.67 5.21 -5.43
C VAL A 249 0.99 6.41 -6.30
N LEU A 250 2.12 6.33 -6.98
CA LEU A 250 2.69 7.40 -7.77
C LEU A 250 2.67 7.02 -9.25
N ALA A 251 2.36 7.97 -10.12
CA ALA A 251 2.56 7.79 -11.55
C ALA A 251 4.05 7.62 -11.84
N ARG A 252 4.42 6.62 -12.66
CA ARG A 252 5.80 6.54 -13.15
C ARG A 252 6.09 7.75 -14.04
N PRO A 253 7.28 8.37 -13.90
CA PRO A 253 7.63 9.52 -14.72
C PRO A 253 7.69 9.16 -16.22
N ARG A 254 7.62 10.19 -17.05
CA ARG A 254 7.75 10.06 -18.52
C ARG A 254 9.04 9.36 -18.93
N PRO A 255 9.11 8.74 -20.13
CA PRO A 255 10.33 8.14 -20.66
C PRO A 255 11.54 9.08 -20.59
N GLY A 256 12.69 8.55 -20.16
CA GLY A 256 13.93 9.33 -19.94
C GLY A 256 14.05 9.94 -18.55
N CYS A 257 13.02 9.84 -17.72
CA CYS A 257 13.07 10.16 -16.31
C CYS A 257 12.85 8.91 -15.45
N GLN A 258 13.42 8.91 -14.26
CA GLN A 258 13.27 7.84 -13.27
C GLN A 258 12.74 8.42 -11.97
N LEU A 259 11.88 7.68 -11.33
CA LEU A 259 11.52 7.90 -9.94
C LEU A 259 12.63 7.32 -9.07
N VAL A 260 13.19 8.13 -8.19
CA VAL A 260 14.28 7.73 -7.30
C VAL A 260 13.77 7.82 -5.88
N PHE A 261 13.72 6.68 -5.23
CA PHE A 261 13.41 6.59 -3.81
C PHE A 261 14.68 6.85 -2.98
N PRO A 262 14.56 7.37 -1.75
CA PRO A 262 15.70 7.50 -0.86
C PRO A 262 16.32 6.12 -0.62
N THR A 263 17.65 6.06 -0.60
CA THR A 263 18.40 4.82 -0.37
C THR A 263 19.06 4.83 1.01
N PRO A 264 19.27 3.65 1.65
CA PRO A 264 19.79 3.55 3.02
C PRO A 264 21.18 4.16 3.24
N ALA A 265 21.98 4.34 2.20
CA ALA A 265 23.36 4.78 2.31
C ALA A 265 23.49 6.31 2.21
N GLY A 266 23.38 7.00 3.35
CA GLY A 266 23.95 8.34 3.53
C GLY A 266 23.03 9.53 3.26
N VAL A 267 21.76 9.32 3.02
CA VAL A 267 20.75 10.39 2.93
C VAL A 267 19.92 10.40 4.21
N ALA A 268 19.57 11.57 4.71
CA ALA A 268 18.59 11.69 5.78
C ALA A 268 17.29 11.02 5.32
N ALA A 269 16.77 10.11 6.12
CA ALA A 269 15.67 9.19 5.76
C ALA A 269 14.31 9.89 5.68
N ALA A 270 14.20 10.93 4.90
CA ALA A 270 12.92 11.63 4.70
C ALA A 270 12.86 12.44 3.42
N ASP A 271 13.80 12.23 2.53
CA ASP A 271 13.62 12.83 1.23
C ASP A 271 12.48 12.11 0.52
N PRO A 272 11.41 12.81 0.13
CA PRO A 272 10.35 12.21 -0.66
C PRO A 272 10.93 11.67 -1.97
N PRO A 273 10.28 10.67 -2.60
CA PRO A 273 10.64 10.23 -3.93
C PRO A 273 10.82 11.41 -4.88
N SER A 274 11.92 11.42 -5.63
CA SER A 274 12.29 12.50 -6.53
C SER A 274 12.37 12.05 -7.97
N ILE A 275 12.14 12.99 -8.91
CA ILE A 275 12.25 12.71 -10.35
C ILE A 275 13.66 13.08 -10.82
N ARG A 276 14.39 12.13 -11.38
CA ARG A 276 15.67 12.37 -12.06
C ARG A 276 15.52 12.08 -13.55
N CYS A 277 15.80 13.10 -14.39
CA CYS A 277 15.79 12.96 -15.84
C CYS A 277 17.22 12.95 -16.37
N GLY A 278 17.54 11.99 -17.23
CA GLY A 278 18.79 11.96 -17.99
C GLY A 278 18.85 13.13 -19.01
N PRO A 279 20.04 13.45 -19.53
CA PRO A 279 20.16 14.46 -20.58
C PRO A 279 19.30 14.04 -21.78
N VAL A 280 18.42 14.94 -22.20
CA VAL A 280 17.67 14.76 -23.45
C VAL A 280 18.69 14.77 -24.59
N HIS A 281 19.06 13.62 -25.10
CA HIS A 281 19.77 13.56 -26.38
C HIS A 281 18.81 14.14 -27.43
N LYS A 282 18.96 15.42 -27.74
CA LYS A 282 18.39 15.99 -28.96
C LYS A 282 18.98 15.16 -30.10
N GLY A 283 18.19 14.27 -30.68
CA GLY A 283 18.58 13.52 -31.84
C GLY A 283 19.11 14.53 -32.86
N LEU A 284 20.36 14.34 -33.26
CA LEU A 284 20.92 14.98 -34.45
C LEU A 284 20.02 14.58 -35.61
N VAL A 285 19.18 15.51 -36.05
CA VAL A 285 18.61 15.42 -37.39
C VAL A 285 19.81 15.54 -38.31
N ALA A 286 20.21 14.42 -38.87
CA ALA A 286 21.20 14.42 -39.96
C ALA A 286 20.65 15.20 -41.15
N PRO A 287 21.50 15.95 -41.87
CA PRO A 287 21.12 16.75 -43.03
C PRO A 287 20.61 15.93 -44.20
#